data_701abee3c0128f0f187264e79500510b
#
_entry.id   701abee3c0128f0f187264e79500510b
#
_cell.length_a   1.000
_cell.length_b   1.000
_cell.length_c   1.000
_cell.angle_alpha   90.00
_cell.angle_beta   90.00
_cell.angle_gamma   90.00
#
_symmetry.space_group_name_H-M   'P 1'
#
loop_
_entity.id
_entity.type
_entity.pdbx_description
1 polymer ?
#
loop_
_entity_poly.entity_id
_entity_poly.type
_entity_poly.pdbx_seq_one_letter_code
_entity_poly.pdbx_strand_id
1 'polypeptide(L)'
;MTVTWGKKAHDDLDGIAKYLAELSPQAAEKTVTRIQKAVLLLREFPNMGTKVDETGLHRLVVSDTPYVIFYRVFPDHVNIRAIFHTSQRRFLE
;
A
#
# COMPACT_ATOMS: atom_id res chain seq x y z
N MET A 1 3.46 8.17 -14.78
CA MET A 1 3.97 6.79 -14.59
C MET A 1 2.79 5.86 -14.31
N THR A 2 2.85 4.62 -14.79
CA THR A 2 1.78 3.64 -14.59
C THR A 2 1.95 2.95 -13.25
N VAL A 3 0.83 2.65 -12.58
CA VAL A 3 0.83 1.85 -11.35
C VAL A 3 0.16 0.51 -11.65
N THR A 4 0.82 -0.57 -11.27
CA THR A 4 0.28 -1.93 -11.37
C THR A 4 0.18 -2.53 -9.97
N TRP A 5 -0.76 -3.46 -9.80
CA TRP A 5 -0.97 -4.16 -8.54
C TRP A 5 -0.49 -5.60 -8.65
N GLY A 6 0.45 -6.00 -7.81
CA GLY A 6 0.80 -7.40 -7.68
C GLY A 6 -0.34 -8.18 -7.05
N LYS A 7 -0.35 -9.50 -7.26
CA LYS A 7 -1.41 -10.36 -6.73
C LYS A 7 -1.51 -10.28 -5.22
N LYS A 8 -0.38 -10.32 -4.51
CA LYS A 8 -0.37 -10.23 -3.05
C LYS A 8 -0.96 -8.93 -2.56
N ALA A 9 -0.57 -7.80 -3.17
CA ALA A 9 -1.08 -6.49 -2.78
C ALA A 9 -2.58 -6.39 -3.00
N HIS A 10 -3.08 -6.90 -4.11
CA HIS A 10 -4.50 -6.94 -4.40
C HIS A 10 -5.24 -7.77 -3.35
N ASP A 11 -4.73 -8.96 -3.03
CA ASP A 11 -5.31 -9.83 -2.02
C ASP A 11 -5.26 -9.19 -0.63
N ASP A 12 -4.16 -8.49 -0.32
CA ASP A 12 -4.02 -7.76 0.94
C ASP A 12 -5.11 -6.69 1.08
N LEU A 13 -5.33 -5.89 0.03
CA LEU A 13 -6.36 -4.85 0.06
C LEU A 13 -7.76 -5.45 0.22
N ASP A 14 -8.03 -6.53 -0.49
CA ASP A 14 -9.31 -7.23 -0.41
C ASP A 14 -9.56 -7.76 1.00
N GLY A 15 -8.53 -8.36 1.62
CA GLY A 15 -8.61 -8.85 2.99
C GLY A 15 -8.83 -7.74 4.01
N ILE A 16 -8.16 -6.60 3.83
CA ILE A 16 -8.34 -5.42 4.69
C ILE A 16 -9.78 -4.92 4.59
N ALA A 17 -10.30 -4.81 3.38
CA ALA A 17 -11.66 -4.34 3.15
C ALA A 17 -12.69 -5.25 3.84
N LYS A 18 -12.53 -6.56 3.71
CA LYS A 18 -13.43 -7.55 4.33
C LYS A 18 -13.36 -7.51 5.84
N TYR A 19 -12.14 -7.47 6.39
CA TYR A 19 -11.93 -7.40 7.84
C TYR A 19 -12.59 -6.17 8.45
N LEU A 20 -12.33 -5.01 7.85
CA LEU A 20 -12.87 -3.75 8.37
C LEU A 20 -14.38 -3.65 8.19
N ALA A 21 -14.93 -4.22 7.11
CA ALA A 21 -16.36 -4.21 6.88
C ALA A 21 -17.13 -4.98 7.96
N GLU A 22 -16.54 -6.01 8.53
CA GLU A 22 -17.13 -6.75 9.65
C GLU A 22 -17.21 -5.90 10.91
N LEU A 23 -16.27 -4.97 11.10
CA LEU A 23 -16.25 -4.06 12.22
C LEU A 23 -17.14 -2.84 11.98
N SER A 24 -17.01 -2.24 10.81
CA SER A 24 -17.75 -1.05 10.39
C SER A 24 -17.64 -0.85 8.89
N PRO A 25 -18.74 -0.93 8.13
CA PRO A 25 -18.70 -0.64 6.69
C PRO A 25 -18.15 0.74 6.35
N GLN A 26 -18.43 1.75 7.19
CA GLN A 26 -17.93 3.10 7.00
C GLN A 26 -16.42 3.17 7.17
N ALA A 27 -15.88 2.48 8.19
CA ALA A 27 -14.44 2.43 8.41
C ALA A 27 -13.73 1.73 7.25
N ALA A 28 -14.34 0.67 6.72
CA ALA A 28 -13.79 -0.04 5.57
C ALA A 28 -13.68 0.87 4.35
N GLU A 29 -14.76 1.56 4.01
CA GLU A 29 -14.80 2.47 2.88
C GLU A 29 -13.75 3.58 3.02
N LYS A 30 -13.69 4.20 4.19
CA LYS A 30 -12.77 5.29 4.46
C LYS A 30 -11.31 4.85 4.33
N THR A 31 -10.98 3.71 4.92
CA THR A 31 -9.60 3.20 4.90
C THR A 31 -9.18 2.78 3.49
N VAL A 32 -10.03 2.04 2.78
CA VAL A 32 -9.75 1.62 1.41
C VAL A 32 -9.56 2.85 0.50
N THR A 33 -10.41 3.86 0.65
CA THR A 33 -10.28 5.09 -0.13
C THR A 33 -8.94 5.78 0.12
N ARG A 34 -8.49 5.84 1.37
CA ARG A 34 -7.19 6.45 1.71
C ARG A 34 -6.02 5.68 1.10
N ILE A 35 -6.08 4.35 1.15
CA ILE A 35 -5.04 3.50 0.54
C ILE A 35 -5.01 3.72 -0.97
N GLN A 36 -6.17 3.72 -1.62
CA GLN A 36 -6.26 3.93 -3.08
C GLN A 36 -5.76 5.30 -3.50
N LYS A 37 -6.07 6.35 -2.74
CA LYS A 37 -5.57 7.69 -3.02
C LYS A 37 -4.04 7.77 -2.88
N ALA A 38 -3.49 7.12 -1.87
CA ALA A 38 -2.03 7.07 -1.71
C ALA A 38 -1.37 6.37 -2.89
N VAL A 39 -1.96 5.26 -3.37
CA VAL A 39 -1.45 4.55 -4.54
C VAL A 39 -1.50 5.43 -5.78
N LEU A 40 -2.59 6.19 -5.98
CA LEU A 40 -2.72 7.10 -7.12
C LEU A 40 -1.66 8.19 -7.10
N LEU A 41 -1.29 8.68 -5.93
CA LEU A 41 -0.23 9.69 -5.81
C LEU A 41 1.12 9.16 -6.27
N LEU A 42 1.35 7.86 -6.18
CA LEU A 42 2.61 7.26 -6.63
C LEU A 42 2.80 7.36 -8.15
N ARG A 43 1.75 7.61 -8.90
CA ARG A 43 1.86 7.85 -10.34
C ARG A 43 2.65 9.12 -10.64
N GLU A 44 2.51 10.13 -9.78
CA GLU A 44 3.19 11.43 -9.94
C GLU A 44 4.45 11.51 -9.08
N PHE A 45 4.43 10.87 -7.92
CA PHE A 45 5.51 10.96 -6.94
C PHE A 45 5.99 9.55 -6.54
N PRO A 46 6.65 8.81 -7.46
CA PRO A 46 7.02 7.42 -7.18
C PRO A 46 8.04 7.28 -6.03
N ASN A 47 8.78 8.33 -5.72
CA ASN A 47 9.76 8.31 -4.64
C ASN A 47 9.23 8.92 -3.34
N MET A 48 7.91 9.08 -3.22
CA MET A 48 7.26 9.66 -2.05
C MET A 48 7.51 8.85 -0.77
N GLY A 49 7.56 7.54 -0.89
CA GLY A 49 7.89 6.66 0.23
C GLY A 49 9.38 6.60 0.53
N THR A 50 9.73 5.94 1.62
CA THR A 50 11.11 5.75 2.03
C THR A 50 11.72 4.57 1.28
N LYS A 51 12.88 4.77 0.68
CA LYS A 51 13.64 3.70 0.03
C LYS A 51 14.07 2.67 1.07
N VAL A 52 13.77 1.39 0.80
CA VAL A 52 14.07 0.30 1.74
C VAL A 52 15.42 -0.36 1.40
N ASP A 53 15.70 -0.54 0.12
CA ASP A 53 16.92 -1.20 -0.34
C ASP A 53 17.34 -0.70 -1.74
N GLU A 54 18.38 -1.30 -2.29
CA GLU A 54 18.93 -0.90 -3.58
C GLU A 54 18.13 -1.42 -4.79
N THR A 55 17.10 -2.24 -4.55
CA THR A 55 16.33 -2.84 -5.65
C THR A 55 15.17 -1.98 -6.15
N GLY A 56 14.99 -0.80 -5.55
CA GLY A 56 13.85 0.07 -5.87
C GLY A 56 12.64 -0.16 -4.97
N LEU A 57 12.78 -0.99 -3.94
CA LEU A 57 11.70 -1.23 -2.97
C LEU A 57 11.55 -0.02 -2.07
N HIS A 58 10.31 0.45 -1.94
CA HIS A 58 9.95 1.61 -1.11
C HIS A 58 8.83 1.23 -0.15
N ARG A 59 8.72 2.02 0.90
CA ARG A 59 7.75 1.86 1.97
C ARG A 59 7.03 3.19 2.17
N LEU A 60 5.70 3.15 2.16
CA LEU A 60 4.87 4.36 2.34
C LEU A 60 3.84 4.10 3.44
N VAL A 61 3.87 4.92 4.49
CA VAL A 61 2.82 4.91 5.51
C VAL A 61 1.62 5.68 4.97
N VAL A 62 0.45 5.06 4.99
CA VAL A 62 -0.78 5.73 4.54
C VAL A 62 -1.29 6.61 5.68
N SER A 63 -1.36 7.93 5.43
CA SER A 63 -1.78 8.91 6.44
C SER A 63 -3.14 8.57 7.05
N ASP A 64 -3.25 8.73 8.36
CA ASP A 64 -4.47 8.50 9.14
C ASP A 64 -4.97 7.05 9.10
N THR A 65 -4.09 6.12 8.79
CA THR A 65 -4.38 4.69 8.85
C THR A 65 -3.20 3.95 9.46
N PRO A 66 -3.42 2.74 10.00
CA PRO A 66 -2.32 1.91 10.46
C PRO A 66 -1.70 1.04 9.35
N TYR A 67 -1.86 1.42 8.08
CA TYR A 67 -1.42 0.60 6.97
C TYR A 67 -0.19 1.17 6.27
N VAL A 68 0.66 0.27 5.80
CA VAL A 68 1.91 0.56 5.10
C VAL A 68 1.87 -0.14 3.76
N ILE A 69 2.21 0.60 2.71
CA ILE A 69 2.30 0.08 1.34
C ILE A 69 3.76 -0.18 1.02
N PHE A 70 4.08 -1.40 0.57
CA PHE A 70 5.38 -1.71 -0.02
C PHE A 70 5.22 -1.74 -1.53
N TYR A 71 6.07 -1.01 -2.22
CA TYR A 71 6.02 -0.93 -3.68
C TYR A 71 7.43 -0.87 -4.26
N ARG A 72 7.54 -1.27 -5.52
CA ARG A 72 8.82 -1.21 -6.22
C ARG A 72 8.72 -0.23 -7.39
N VAL A 73 9.73 0.63 -7.51
CA VAL A 73 9.81 1.61 -8.58
C VAL A 73 10.68 1.05 -9.69
N PHE A 74 10.11 0.98 -10.89
CA PHE A 74 10.80 0.61 -12.12
C PHE A 74 10.91 1.86 -13.01
N PRO A 75 11.75 1.85 -14.05
CA PRO A 75 11.91 3.04 -14.89
C PRO A 75 10.61 3.55 -15.54
N ASP A 76 9.67 2.66 -15.82
CA ASP A 76 8.44 2.99 -16.55
C ASP A 76 7.16 2.79 -15.75
N HIS A 77 7.24 2.21 -14.55
CA HIS A 77 6.04 1.96 -13.74
C HIS A 77 6.38 1.75 -12.27
N VAL A 78 5.32 1.74 -11.46
CA VAL A 78 5.38 1.37 -10.04
C VAL A 78 4.54 0.12 -9.87
N ASN A 79 5.07 -0.86 -9.14
CA ASN A 79 4.32 -2.08 -8.82
C ASN A 79 4.06 -2.14 -7.32
N ILE A 80 2.79 -2.23 -6.95
CA ILE A 80 2.39 -2.36 -5.54
C ILE A 80 2.59 -3.82 -5.13
N ARG A 81 3.44 -4.04 -4.14
CA ARG A 81 3.90 -5.39 -3.74
C ARG A 81 3.08 -5.97 -2.62
N ALA A 82 2.76 -5.17 -1.60
CA ALA A 82 2.08 -5.66 -0.41
C ALA A 82 1.53 -4.50 0.39
N ILE A 83 0.51 -4.78 1.21
CA ILE A 83 -0.04 -3.82 2.17
C ILE A 83 -0.10 -4.53 3.52
N PHE A 84 0.50 -3.91 4.55
CA PHE A 84 0.57 -4.48 5.89
C PHE A 84 0.02 -3.52 6.93
N HIS A 85 -0.56 -4.08 7.98
CA HIS A 85 -0.86 -3.32 9.18
C HIS A 85 0.45 -3.06 9.95
N THR A 86 0.61 -1.89 10.56
CA THR A 86 1.85 -1.54 11.28
C THR A 86 2.17 -2.48 12.43
N SER A 87 1.18 -3.20 12.96
CA SER A 87 1.41 -4.19 14.01
C SER A 87 2.01 -5.51 13.49
N GLN A 88 2.00 -5.73 12.18
CA GLN A 88 2.57 -6.92 11.55
C GLN A 88 4.05 -6.68 11.30
N ARG A 89 4.89 -7.04 12.26
CA ARG A 89 6.31 -6.71 12.23
C ARG A 89 7.19 -7.70 11.48
N ARG A 90 6.65 -8.83 11.05
CA ARG A 90 7.45 -9.88 10.38
C ARG A 90 8.16 -9.38 9.13
N PHE A 91 7.56 -8.42 8.43
CA PHE A 91 8.13 -7.89 7.20
C PHE A 91 9.33 -6.97 7.44
N LEU A 92 9.61 -6.62 8.70
CA LEU A 92 10.75 -5.79 9.06
C LEU A 92 12.01 -6.63 9.36
N GLU A 93 11.87 -7.92 9.46
CA GLU A 93 12.97 -8.83 9.80
C GLU A 93 13.69 -9.37 8.55
#